data_1e0af0cc709bfb28d3ddf232501783fa
#
_entry.id   1e0af0cc709bfb28d3ddf232501783fa
#
_cell.length_a   1.000
_cell.length_b   1.000
_cell.length_c   1.000
_cell.angle_alpha   90.00
_cell.angle_beta   90.00
_cell.angle_gamma   90.00
#
_symmetry.space_group_name_H-M   'P 1'
#
loop_
_entity.id
_entity.type
_entity.pdbx_description
1 polymer ?
#
loop_
_entity_poly.entity_id
_entity_poly.type
_entity_poly.pdbx_seq_one_letter_code
_entity_poly.pdbx_strand_id
1 'polypeptide(L)'
;NSCGFDSIPSDMGVFYSQKRLFEKTGKYANKINMRVAGAKGGISGGTYNSLSNVLEEARVDKEVRKTLTNPYGLNPIDKQNGPDKADLQSVIFDKVSNSWIAPFVMAGINTKIVRRSHALIDFKYGSDFSYDEATLTGKGVLGQVKGYLSLIPIFLATRKKGSFIKNIVDYVLPKSGEGPSENTRISGYYNLRFYLTQQNKIYLSKVIGDMDPGYGSTSKMLAESAVCLALDKTPETYGILTPSVALGDPLLKRLQENAGLTFIFD
;
A
#
# COMPACT_ATOMS: atom_id res chain seq x y z
N ASN A 1 -9.09 10.83 -4.60
CA ASN A 1 -8.54 9.61 -5.22
C ASN A 1 -7.85 8.75 -4.16
N SER A 2 -7.74 7.42 -4.40
CA SER A 2 -6.94 6.49 -3.59
C SER A 2 -7.34 6.46 -2.09
N CYS A 3 -8.66 6.46 -1.80
CA CYS A 3 -9.19 6.54 -0.44
C CYS A 3 -9.66 5.18 0.13
N GLY A 4 -9.09 4.07 -0.33
CA GLY A 4 -9.32 2.72 0.16
C GLY A 4 -8.07 2.08 0.74
N PHE A 5 -8.15 0.78 1.05
CA PHE A 5 -7.04 0.00 1.57
C PHE A 5 -5.82 0.00 0.63
N ASP A 6 -6.06 0.09 -0.66
CA ASP A 6 -4.99 0.10 -1.66
C ASP A 6 -4.08 1.34 -1.59
N SER A 7 -4.32 2.28 -0.68
CA SER A 7 -3.46 3.46 -0.56
C SER A 7 -3.46 4.09 0.83
N ILE A 8 -4.61 4.23 1.50
CA ILE A 8 -4.71 4.97 2.78
C ILE A 8 -3.76 4.42 3.84
N PRO A 9 -3.72 3.12 4.15
CA PRO A 9 -2.85 2.63 5.21
C PRO A 9 -1.37 2.85 4.92
N SER A 10 -0.96 2.83 3.64
CA SER A 10 0.41 3.09 3.22
C SER A 10 0.74 4.58 3.27
N ASP A 11 -0.08 5.42 2.64
CA ASP A 11 0.16 6.86 2.52
C ASP A 11 0.05 7.57 3.87
N MET A 12 -1.05 7.33 4.61
CA MET A 12 -1.25 7.87 5.95
C MET A 12 -0.32 7.22 6.98
N GLY A 13 0.08 5.97 6.77
CA GLY A 13 1.08 5.30 7.58
C GLY A 13 2.46 5.95 7.48
N VAL A 14 2.91 6.30 6.27
CA VAL A 14 4.14 7.07 6.07
C VAL A 14 4.02 8.47 6.65
N PHE A 15 2.91 9.18 6.38
CA PHE A 15 2.63 10.50 6.94
C PHE A 15 2.72 10.51 8.47
N TYR A 16 2.01 9.60 9.14
CA TYR A 16 2.04 9.44 10.58
C TYR A 16 3.43 9.12 11.11
N SER A 17 4.08 8.14 10.50
CA SER A 17 5.40 7.66 10.92
C SER A 17 6.47 8.73 10.83
N GLN A 18 6.51 9.48 9.73
CA GLN A 18 7.44 10.59 9.52
C GLN A 18 7.18 11.73 10.51
N LYS A 19 5.90 12.07 10.75
CA LYS A 19 5.50 13.08 11.74
C LYS A 19 5.98 12.70 13.13
N ARG A 20 5.69 11.47 13.59
CA ARG A 20 6.09 11.00 14.94
C ARG A 20 7.59 10.91 15.10
N LEU A 21 8.31 10.45 14.07
CA LEU A 21 9.76 10.43 14.10
C LEU A 21 10.36 11.83 14.18
N PHE A 22 9.83 12.77 13.41
CA PHE A 22 10.29 14.15 13.44
C PHE A 22 10.03 14.82 14.80
N GLU A 23 8.85 14.61 15.39
CA GLU A 23 8.53 15.07 16.75
C GLU A 23 9.51 14.53 17.80
N LYS A 24 9.93 13.26 17.65
CA LYS A 24 10.84 12.58 18.58
C LYS A 24 12.31 12.98 18.41
N THR A 25 12.75 13.24 17.17
CA THR A 25 14.19 13.33 16.84
C THR A 25 14.62 14.63 16.15
N GLY A 26 13.67 15.44 15.69
CA GLY A 26 13.91 16.64 14.88
C GLY A 26 14.29 16.34 13.42
N LYS A 27 14.26 15.07 12.97
CA LYS A 27 14.65 14.66 11.62
C LYS A 27 13.68 13.60 11.06
N TYR A 28 13.55 13.56 9.74
CA TYR A 28 12.80 12.53 9.03
C TYR A 28 13.65 11.27 8.80
N ALA A 29 12.98 10.14 8.57
CA ALA A 29 13.63 8.94 8.05
C ALA A 29 13.95 9.13 6.57
N ASN A 30 15.12 8.70 6.15
CA ASN A 30 15.49 8.66 4.74
C ASN A 30 15.05 7.36 4.04
N LYS A 31 14.63 6.35 4.80
CA LYS A 31 14.07 5.12 4.24
C LYS A 31 12.96 4.56 5.12
N ILE A 32 11.88 4.12 4.49
CA ILE A 32 10.81 3.37 5.15
C ILE A 32 10.56 2.08 4.37
N ASN A 33 10.66 0.95 5.08
CA ASN A 33 10.30 -0.36 4.54
C ASN A 33 8.98 -0.80 5.20
N MET A 34 7.88 -0.78 4.44
CA MET A 34 6.61 -1.30 4.93
C MET A 34 6.53 -2.81 4.72
N ARG A 35 6.09 -3.51 5.74
CA ARG A 35 5.94 -4.97 5.74
C ARG A 35 4.56 -5.37 6.21
N VAL A 36 3.84 -6.11 5.39
CA VAL A 36 2.57 -6.73 5.78
C VAL A 36 2.88 -7.89 6.72
N ALA A 37 2.62 -7.70 8.00
CA ALA A 37 2.89 -8.71 9.05
C ALA A 37 1.75 -9.71 9.21
N GLY A 38 0.57 -9.37 8.74
CA GLY A 38 -0.60 -10.24 8.71
C GLY A 38 -1.77 -9.53 8.07
N ALA A 39 -2.60 -10.29 7.39
CA ALA A 39 -3.88 -9.84 6.87
C ALA A 39 -4.83 -11.03 6.80
N LYS A 40 -6.10 -10.80 7.12
CA LYS A 40 -7.20 -11.75 6.98
C LYS A 40 -8.38 -11.03 6.34
N GLY A 41 -8.89 -11.59 5.27
CA GLY A 41 -10.00 -11.02 4.50
C GLY A 41 -10.05 -11.61 3.12
N GLY A 42 -10.88 -11.04 2.26
CA GLY A 42 -11.03 -11.44 0.87
C GLY A 42 -10.48 -10.39 -0.09
N ILE A 43 -10.12 -10.84 -1.27
CA ILE A 43 -9.86 -9.95 -2.41
C ILE A 43 -11.22 -9.57 -3.00
N SER A 44 -11.41 -8.28 -3.28
CA SER A 44 -12.62 -7.84 -3.97
C SER A 44 -12.56 -8.19 -5.45
N GLY A 45 -13.69 -8.58 -6.03
CA GLY A 45 -13.79 -8.78 -7.47
C GLY A 45 -13.45 -7.51 -8.27
N GLY A 46 -13.71 -6.33 -7.69
CA GLY A 46 -13.34 -5.04 -8.27
C GLY A 46 -11.81 -4.86 -8.37
N THR A 47 -11.05 -5.15 -7.31
CA THR A 47 -9.59 -5.10 -7.33
C THR A 47 -9.01 -6.05 -8.37
N TYR A 48 -9.52 -7.30 -8.43
CA TYR A 48 -9.06 -8.28 -9.40
C TYR A 48 -9.32 -7.82 -10.85
N ASN A 49 -10.52 -7.34 -11.14
CA ASN A 49 -10.88 -6.85 -12.47
C ASN A 49 -10.05 -5.62 -12.88
N SER A 50 -9.85 -4.67 -11.96
CA SER A 50 -9.02 -3.49 -12.20
C SER A 50 -7.59 -3.86 -12.53
N LEU A 51 -6.98 -4.77 -11.74
CA LEU A 51 -5.64 -5.27 -12.01
C LEU A 51 -5.55 -5.98 -13.38
N SER A 52 -6.53 -6.84 -13.68
CA SER A 52 -6.59 -7.56 -14.96
C SER A 52 -6.69 -6.60 -16.15
N ASN A 53 -7.53 -5.56 -16.05
CA ASN A 53 -7.70 -4.57 -17.11
C ASN A 53 -6.43 -3.74 -17.32
N VAL A 54 -5.82 -3.23 -16.25
CA VAL A 54 -4.58 -2.45 -16.33
C VAL A 54 -3.45 -3.27 -16.93
N LEU A 55 -3.34 -4.58 -16.62
CA LEU A 55 -2.35 -5.46 -17.23
C LEU A 55 -2.61 -5.70 -18.74
N GLU A 56 -3.87 -5.80 -19.15
CA GLU A 56 -4.21 -5.91 -20.59
C GLU A 56 -3.92 -4.59 -21.33
N GLU A 57 -4.29 -3.43 -20.77
CA GLU A 57 -3.95 -2.13 -21.32
C GLU A 57 -2.43 -1.96 -21.49
N ALA A 58 -1.65 -2.33 -20.47
CA ALA A 58 -0.19 -2.25 -20.52
C ALA A 58 0.46 -3.17 -21.58
N ARG A 59 -0.27 -4.21 -22.06
CA ARG A 59 0.23 -5.06 -23.15
C ARG A 59 0.16 -4.38 -24.51
N VAL A 60 -0.85 -3.51 -24.70
CA VAL A 60 -1.09 -2.83 -25.99
C VAL A 60 -0.62 -1.38 -25.97
N ASP A 61 -0.76 -0.69 -24.85
CA ASP A 61 -0.38 0.72 -24.69
C ASP A 61 1.01 0.86 -24.07
N LYS A 62 1.92 1.51 -24.80
CA LYS A 62 3.30 1.76 -24.37
C LYS A 62 3.40 2.78 -23.25
N GLU A 63 2.54 3.80 -23.24
CA GLU A 63 2.56 4.86 -22.22
C GLU A 63 2.00 4.33 -20.89
N VAL A 64 0.94 3.53 -20.92
CA VAL A 64 0.44 2.82 -19.73
C VAL A 64 1.55 1.93 -19.15
N ARG A 65 2.21 1.14 -20.00
CA ARG A 65 3.33 0.28 -19.57
C ARG A 65 4.48 1.07 -18.96
N LYS A 66 4.85 2.20 -19.56
CA LYS A 66 5.90 3.10 -19.05
C LYS A 66 5.53 3.65 -17.67
N THR A 67 4.30 4.11 -17.49
CA THR A 67 3.79 4.60 -16.20
C THR A 67 3.80 3.52 -15.14
N LEU A 68 3.41 2.29 -15.48
CA LEU A 68 3.41 1.16 -14.53
C LEU A 68 4.82 0.72 -14.14
N THR A 69 5.77 0.75 -15.06
CA THR A 69 7.15 0.29 -14.82
C THR A 69 8.03 1.36 -14.16
N ASN A 70 7.71 2.65 -14.33
CA ASN A 70 8.44 3.72 -13.65
C ASN A 70 8.02 3.79 -12.17
N PRO A 71 8.94 3.65 -11.21
CA PRO A 71 8.63 3.80 -9.78
C PRO A 71 7.96 5.14 -9.44
N TYR A 72 8.26 6.18 -10.20
CA TYR A 72 7.76 7.55 -10.04
C TYR A 72 6.70 7.95 -11.07
N GLY A 73 6.10 6.97 -11.76
CA GLY A 73 5.17 7.20 -12.89
C GLY A 73 3.92 8.00 -12.55
N LEU A 74 3.55 8.12 -11.27
CA LEU A 74 2.43 8.95 -10.82
C LEU A 74 2.86 10.33 -10.30
N ASN A 75 4.14 10.63 -10.22
CA ASN A 75 4.62 11.95 -9.82
C ASN A 75 4.34 13.00 -10.90
N PRO A 76 4.33 14.30 -10.55
CA PRO A 76 4.41 15.38 -11.54
C PRO A 76 5.56 15.14 -12.53
N ILE A 77 5.38 15.58 -13.79
CA ILE A 77 6.31 15.24 -14.90
C ILE A 77 7.75 15.64 -14.59
N ASP A 78 7.95 16.78 -13.96
CA ASP A 78 9.26 17.32 -13.55
C ASP A 78 9.88 16.61 -12.33
N LYS A 79 9.11 15.72 -11.65
CA LYS A 79 9.50 15.03 -10.40
C LYS A 79 9.50 13.50 -10.55
N GLN A 80 9.72 12.96 -11.75
CA GLN A 80 9.64 11.52 -12.04
C GLN A 80 10.95 10.74 -11.85
N ASN A 81 11.86 11.25 -11.03
CA ASN A 81 13.13 10.61 -10.70
C ASN A 81 13.36 10.56 -9.19
N GLY A 82 14.15 9.59 -8.73
CA GLY A 82 14.50 9.44 -7.32
C GLY A 82 15.27 8.16 -7.03
N PRO A 83 15.57 7.87 -5.77
CA PRO A 83 16.45 6.76 -5.34
C PRO A 83 15.80 5.37 -5.39
N ASP A 84 14.47 5.29 -5.52
CA ASP A 84 13.77 4.02 -5.47
C ASP A 84 14.03 3.16 -6.70
N LYS A 85 14.11 1.86 -6.46
CA LYS A 85 14.12 0.82 -7.49
C LYS A 85 12.70 0.31 -7.76
N ALA A 86 12.59 -0.57 -8.76
CA ALA A 86 11.36 -1.33 -8.99
C ALA A 86 10.96 -2.14 -7.75
N ASP A 87 9.66 -2.34 -7.58
CA ASP A 87 9.11 -3.11 -6.47
C ASP A 87 9.62 -4.55 -6.48
N LEU A 88 9.66 -5.18 -5.31
CA LEU A 88 10.16 -6.54 -5.11
C LEU A 88 9.43 -7.54 -6.02
N GLN A 89 10.21 -8.37 -6.74
CA GLN A 89 9.68 -9.37 -7.67
C GLN A 89 9.96 -10.83 -7.24
N SER A 90 10.75 -11.02 -6.17
CA SER A 90 11.21 -12.34 -5.73
C SER A 90 11.20 -12.47 -4.22
N VAL A 91 11.34 -13.68 -3.72
CA VAL A 91 11.50 -13.94 -2.28
C VAL A 91 12.94 -13.69 -1.87
N ILE A 92 13.14 -12.82 -0.89
CA ILE A 92 14.46 -12.48 -0.36
C ILE A 92 14.45 -12.46 1.17
N PHE A 93 15.63 -12.56 1.78
CA PHE A 93 15.79 -12.32 3.22
C PHE A 93 15.97 -10.82 3.47
N ASP A 94 15.09 -10.26 4.27
CA ASP A 94 15.08 -8.83 4.64
C ASP A 94 15.80 -8.64 5.99
N LYS A 95 16.96 -8.01 5.94
CA LYS A 95 17.76 -7.74 7.13
C LYS A 95 17.08 -6.77 8.10
N VAL A 96 16.25 -5.85 7.60
CA VAL A 96 15.58 -4.83 8.41
C VAL A 96 14.54 -5.46 9.34
N SER A 97 13.71 -6.36 8.80
CA SER A 97 12.71 -7.10 9.57
C SER A 97 13.23 -8.43 10.16
N ASN A 98 14.46 -8.82 9.81
CA ASN A 98 15.06 -10.12 10.17
C ASN A 98 14.14 -11.30 9.81
N SER A 99 13.62 -11.28 8.59
CA SER A 99 12.60 -12.23 8.11
C SER A 99 12.70 -12.42 6.59
N TRP A 100 12.17 -13.51 6.08
CA TRP A 100 11.90 -13.65 4.66
C TRP A 100 10.71 -12.78 4.26
N ILE A 101 10.82 -12.18 3.08
CA ILE A 101 9.77 -11.35 2.48
C ILE A 101 9.48 -11.81 1.05
N ALA A 102 8.22 -11.63 0.66
CA ALA A 102 7.73 -11.89 -0.69
C ALA A 102 7.08 -10.62 -1.27
N PRO A 103 6.93 -10.51 -2.58
CA PRO A 103 6.18 -9.45 -3.23
C PRO A 103 4.79 -9.24 -2.59
N PHE A 104 4.42 -7.98 -2.40
CA PHE A 104 3.07 -7.59 -1.99
C PHE A 104 2.31 -7.11 -3.23
N VAL A 105 1.14 -7.70 -3.48
CA VAL A 105 0.37 -7.46 -4.71
C VAL A 105 0.00 -5.99 -4.91
N MET A 106 -0.24 -5.25 -3.82
CA MET A 106 -0.60 -3.83 -3.88
C MET A 106 0.60 -2.87 -3.92
N ALA A 107 1.83 -3.38 -3.75
CA ALA A 107 3.04 -2.53 -3.77
C ALA A 107 3.13 -1.68 -5.04
N GLY A 108 2.76 -2.24 -6.19
CA GLY A 108 2.83 -1.55 -7.48
C GLY A 108 2.01 -0.26 -7.58
N ILE A 109 0.97 -0.09 -6.78
CA ILE A 109 0.19 1.15 -6.68
C ILE A 109 0.57 1.94 -5.43
N ASN A 110 0.65 1.31 -4.27
CA ASN A 110 0.89 1.98 -3.00
C ASN A 110 2.20 2.75 -2.97
N THR A 111 3.29 2.14 -3.44
CA THR A 111 4.61 2.78 -3.48
C THR A 111 4.59 4.04 -4.35
N LYS A 112 3.87 4.03 -5.47
CA LYS A 112 3.70 5.20 -6.34
C LYS A 112 2.87 6.31 -5.68
N ILE A 113 1.83 5.95 -4.91
CA ILE A 113 1.04 6.94 -4.15
C ILE A 113 1.89 7.62 -3.08
N VAL A 114 2.66 6.86 -2.30
CA VAL A 114 3.57 7.42 -1.28
C VAL A 114 4.63 8.33 -1.91
N ARG A 115 5.24 7.91 -3.03
CA ARG A 115 6.23 8.72 -3.76
C ARG A 115 5.59 9.98 -4.33
N ARG A 116 4.35 9.90 -4.83
CA ARG A 116 3.59 11.07 -5.27
C ARG A 116 3.32 12.02 -4.11
N SER A 117 2.91 11.53 -2.95
CA SER A 117 2.74 12.35 -1.75
C SER A 117 4.02 13.11 -1.40
N HIS A 118 5.15 12.40 -1.40
CA HIS A 118 6.46 12.99 -1.14
C HIS A 118 6.84 14.07 -2.17
N ALA A 119 6.55 13.84 -3.45
CA ALA A 119 6.78 14.85 -4.50
C ALA A 119 5.86 16.07 -4.36
N LEU A 120 4.60 15.88 -3.96
CA LEU A 120 3.62 16.95 -3.79
C LEU A 120 3.93 17.85 -2.57
N ILE A 121 4.67 17.34 -1.58
CA ILE A 121 5.17 18.13 -0.44
C ILE A 121 6.63 18.60 -0.65
N ASP A 122 7.05 18.75 -1.91
CA ASP A 122 8.37 19.25 -2.31
C ASP A 122 9.53 18.52 -1.63
N PHE A 123 9.44 17.18 -1.62
CA PHE A 123 10.49 16.29 -1.08
C PHE A 123 10.88 16.59 0.37
N LYS A 124 9.91 16.95 1.20
CA LYS A 124 10.09 17.34 2.61
C LYS A 124 10.87 16.32 3.44
N TYR A 125 10.81 15.02 3.10
CA TYR A 125 11.52 13.95 3.82
C TYR A 125 12.99 13.79 3.38
N GLY A 126 13.44 14.59 2.41
CA GLY A 126 14.77 14.55 1.80
C GLY A 126 14.74 13.98 0.38
N SER A 127 15.67 14.42 -0.46
CA SER A 127 15.79 13.95 -1.85
C SER A 127 16.23 12.48 -1.96
N ASP A 128 16.80 11.93 -0.89
CA ASP A 128 17.24 10.54 -0.74
C ASP A 128 16.19 9.63 -0.10
N PHE A 129 14.99 10.17 0.21
CA PHE A 129 13.91 9.37 0.79
C PHE A 129 13.51 8.23 -0.15
N SER A 130 13.45 7.01 0.40
CA SER A 130 13.04 5.81 -0.33
C SER A 130 11.96 5.03 0.41
N TYR A 131 11.08 4.37 -0.35
CA TYR A 131 9.95 3.61 0.18
C TYR A 131 9.73 2.32 -0.58
N ASP A 132 9.57 1.21 0.12
CA ASP A 132 9.20 -0.09 -0.47
C ASP A 132 8.18 -0.86 0.39
N GLU A 133 7.47 -1.79 -0.24
CA GLU A 133 6.49 -2.67 0.40
C GLU A 133 6.76 -4.13 0.08
N ALA A 134 6.54 -4.99 1.10
CA ALA A 134 6.61 -6.44 0.93
C ALA A 134 5.77 -7.17 1.99
N THR A 135 5.51 -8.44 1.79
CA THR A 135 4.82 -9.32 2.75
C THR A 135 5.83 -10.11 3.57
N LEU A 136 5.71 -10.10 4.90
CA LEU A 136 6.49 -10.97 5.79
C LEU A 136 6.02 -12.41 5.65
N THR A 137 6.94 -13.33 5.40
CA THR A 137 6.62 -14.75 5.29
C THR A 137 7.19 -15.60 6.44
N GLY A 138 8.03 -14.98 7.28
CA GLY A 138 8.55 -15.60 8.50
C GLY A 138 10.06 -15.83 8.48
N LYS A 139 10.56 -16.50 9.51
CA LYS A 139 12.00 -16.78 9.68
C LYS A 139 12.34 -18.18 9.20
N GLY A 140 13.65 -18.41 8.98
CA GLY A 140 14.21 -19.71 8.63
C GLY A 140 13.67 -20.31 7.33
N VAL A 141 13.86 -21.59 7.11
CA VAL A 141 13.45 -22.32 5.90
C VAL A 141 11.94 -22.27 5.68
N LEU A 142 11.14 -22.40 6.75
CA LEU A 142 9.68 -22.31 6.65
C LEU A 142 9.22 -20.94 6.13
N GLY A 143 9.86 -19.87 6.55
CA GLY A 143 9.57 -18.52 6.02
C GLY A 143 9.88 -18.42 4.54
N GLN A 144 11.00 -18.97 4.11
CA GLN A 144 11.38 -19.01 2.69
C GLN A 144 10.38 -19.80 1.85
N VAL A 145 10.01 -21.00 2.29
CA VAL A 145 9.02 -21.87 1.59
C VAL A 145 7.66 -21.15 1.49
N LYS A 146 7.16 -20.56 2.59
CA LYS A 146 5.92 -19.77 2.57
C LYS A 146 6.01 -18.61 1.58
N GLY A 147 7.18 -17.95 1.47
CA GLY A 147 7.42 -16.91 0.49
C GLY A 147 7.20 -17.39 -0.94
N TYR A 148 7.83 -18.49 -1.33
CA TYR A 148 7.65 -19.05 -2.67
C TYR A 148 6.21 -19.51 -2.94
N LEU A 149 5.55 -20.13 -1.96
CA LEU A 149 4.13 -20.52 -2.09
C LEU A 149 3.21 -19.32 -2.29
N SER A 150 3.51 -18.17 -1.67
CA SER A 150 2.72 -16.94 -1.83
C SER A 150 2.81 -16.32 -3.23
N LEU A 151 3.81 -16.69 -4.04
CA LEU A 151 3.90 -16.23 -5.42
C LEU A 151 2.94 -16.97 -6.36
N ILE A 152 2.44 -18.15 -5.99
CA ILE A 152 1.60 -18.97 -6.86
C ILE A 152 0.31 -18.22 -7.26
N PRO A 153 -0.49 -17.66 -6.36
CA PRO A 153 -1.68 -16.90 -6.73
C PRO A 153 -1.38 -15.70 -7.63
N ILE A 154 -0.28 -14.97 -7.35
CA ILE A 154 0.14 -13.81 -8.15
C ILE A 154 0.48 -14.27 -9.57
N PHE A 155 1.27 -15.33 -9.70
CA PHE A 155 1.64 -15.90 -11.00
C PHE A 155 0.42 -16.36 -11.81
N LEU A 156 -0.54 -17.00 -11.15
CA LEU A 156 -1.78 -17.46 -11.80
C LEU A 156 -2.64 -16.28 -12.26
N ALA A 157 -2.78 -15.24 -11.42
CA ALA A 157 -3.58 -14.07 -11.74
C ALA A 157 -3.03 -13.21 -12.90
N THR A 158 -1.69 -13.23 -13.11
CA THR A 158 -1.02 -12.46 -14.18
C THR A 158 -0.99 -13.17 -15.54
N ARG A 159 -1.56 -14.38 -15.66
CA ARG A 159 -1.63 -15.11 -16.93
C ARG A 159 -2.49 -14.37 -17.95
N LYS A 160 -2.15 -14.58 -19.23
CA LYS A 160 -2.86 -13.97 -20.36
C LYS A 160 -4.33 -14.39 -20.34
N LYS A 161 -5.23 -13.43 -20.57
CA LYS A 161 -6.68 -13.66 -20.74
C LYS A 161 -6.93 -14.71 -21.85
N GLY A 162 -7.84 -15.65 -21.60
CA GLY A 162 -8.15 -16.75 -22.53
C GLY A 162 -7.24 -17.97 -22.41
N SER A 163 -6.21 -17.97 -21.54
CA SER A 163 -5.47 -19.20 -21.23
C SER A 163 -6.31 -20.12 -20.32
N PHE A 164 -6.15 -21.43 -20.47
CA PHE A 164 -6.88 -22.43 -19.66
C PHE A 164 -6.75 -22.15 -18.15
N ILE A 165 -5.54 -21.83 -17.69
CA ILE A 165 -5.27 -21.51 -16.28
C ILE A 165 -6.03 -20.23 -15.87
N LYS A 166 -6.02 -19.19 -16.71
CA LYS A 166 -6.73 -17.94 -16.41
C LYS A 166 -8.23 -18.16 -16.31
N ASN A 167 -8.81 -18.99 -17.17
CA ASN A 167 -10.24 -19.31 -17.10
C ASN A 167 -10.62 -20.02 -15.79
N ILE A 168 -9.76 -20.91 -15.28
CA ILE A 168 -9.97 -21.54 -13.96
C ILE A 168 -9.88 -20.49 -12.85
N VAL A 169 -8.89 -19.60 -12.89
CA VAL A 169 -8.72 -18.53 -11.90
C VAL A 169 -9.94 -17.59 -11.91
N ASP A 170 -10.42 -17.19 -13.09
CA ASP A 170 -11.60 -16.33 -13.28
C ASP A 170 -12.89 -16.99 -12.78
N TYR A 171 -12.95 -18.34 -12.78
CA TYR A 171 -14.09 -19.08 -12.23
C TYR A 171 -14.09 -19.15 -10.70
N VAL A 172 -12.91 -19.18 -10.08
CA VAL A 172 -12.75 -19.33 -8.61
C VAL A 172 -12.73 -17.98 -7.90
N LEU A 173 -12.24 -16.92 -8.56
CA LEU A 173 -12.18 -15.59 -7.96
C LEU A 173 -13.53 -14.86 -7.98
N PRO A 174 -13.78 -13.99 -6.99
CA PRO A 174 -15.04 -13.23 -6.93
C PRO A 174 -15.26 -12.40 -8.18
N LYS A 175 -16.47 -12.39 -8.69
CA LYS A 175 -16.87 -11.51 -9.80
C LYS A 175 -17.01 -10.06 -9.34
N SER A 176 -17.11 -9.13 -10.29
CA SER A 176 -17.37 -7.73 -10.00
C SER A 176 -18.66 -7.59 -9.18
N GLY A 177 -18.59 -6.88 -8.04
CA GLY A 177 -19.68 -6.75 -7.08
C GLY A 177 -19.76 -7.88 -6.05
N GLU A 178 -19.04 -8.97 -6.22
CA GLU A 178 -18.93 -10.03 -5.22
C GLU A 178 -17.76 -9.77 -4.28
N GLY A 179 -17.88 -10.22 -3.03
CA GLY A 179 -16.86 -10.08 -2.02
C GLY A 179 -16.99 -11.13 -0.92
N PRO A 180 -16.15 -11.04 0.11
CA PRO A 180 -16.18 -11.97 1.24
C PRO A 180 -17.50 -11.88 2.00
N SER A 181 -17.89 -13.00 2.66
CA SER A 181 -19.07 -13.04 3.52
C SER A 181 -18.98 -12.00 4.64
N GLU A 182 -20.12 -11.64 5.22
CA GLU A 182 -20.18 -10.70 6.35
C GLU A 182 -19.26 -11.12 7.50
N ASN A 183 -19.30 -12.39 7.89
CA ASN A 183 -18.42 -12.95 8.91
C ASN A 183 -16.93 -12.79 8.57
N THR A 184 -16.56 -12.98 7.32
CA THR A 184 -15.17 -12.78 6.86
C THR A 184 -14.79 -11.32 6.94
N ARG A 185 -15.69 -10.40 6.58
CA ARG A 185 -15.46 -8.95 6.66
C ARG A 185 -15.25 -8.49 8.10
N ILE A 186 -16.12 -8.91 9.02
CA ILE A 186 -16.07 -8.53 10.43
C ILE A 186 -14.87 -9.15 11.16
N SER A 187 -14.54 -10.44 10.87
CA SER A 187 -13.41 -11.13 11.49
C SER A 187 -12.08 -10.87 10.80
N GLY A 188 -12.09 -10.03 9.78
CA GLY A 188 -10.89 -9.64 9.05
C GLY A 188 -10.01 -8.68 9.85
N TYR A 189 -8.78 -8.55 9.46
CA TYR A 189 -7.83 -7.58 10.00
C TYR A 189 -6.65 -7.40 9.06
N TYR A 190 -5.84 -6.37 9.32
CA TYR A 190 -4.50 -6.25 8.76
C TYR A 190 -3.55 -5.59 9.75
N ASN A 191 -2.25 -5.89 9.60
CA ASN A 191 -1.17 -5.33 10.40
C ASN A 191 0.00 -4.99 9.48
N LEU A 192 0.25 -3.70 9.31
CA LEU A 192 1.33 -3.15 8.51
C LEU A 192 2.39 -2.60 9.45
N ARG A 193 3.64 -3.00 9.25
CA ARG A 193 4.79 -2.55 10.01
C ARG A 193 5.67 -1.66 9.13
N PHE A 194 5.97 -0.48 9.61
CA PHE A 194 6.84 0.49 8.96
C PHE A 194 8.16 0.53 9.72
N TYR A 195 9.21 0.08 9.07
CA TYR A 195 10.58 0.15 9.60
C TYR A 195 11.22 1.41 9.05
N LEU A 196 11.39 2.42 9.91
CA LEU A 196 11.94 3.72 9.56
C LEU A 196 13.44 3.73 9.84
N THR A 197 14.24 3.87 8.81
CA THR A 197 15.69 4.03 8.95
C THR A 197 16.04 5.52 9.00
N GLN A 198 16.72 5.92 10.04
CA GLN A 198 17.27 7.26 10.22
C GLN A 198 18.73 7.11 10.65
N GLN A 199 19.66 7.45 9.76
CA GLN A 199 21.08 7.15 9.95
C GLN A 199 21.29 5.64 10.20
N ASN A 200 21.81 5.24 11.38
CA ASN A 200 22.04 3.85 11.75
C ASN A 200 20.98 3.29 12.73
N LYS A 201 19.89 4.02 12.96
CA LYS A 201 18.80 3.59 13.85
C LYS A 201 17.57 3.19 13.06
N ILE A 202 16.89 2.17 13.56
CA ILE A 202 15.61 1.72 13.01
C ILE A 202 14.53 1.96 14.08
N TYR A 203 13.48 2.65 13.69
CA TYR A 203 12.28 2.84 14.49
C TYR A 203 11.14 2.03 13.88
N LEU A 204 10.17 1.65 14.71
CA LEU A 204 9.03 0.86 14.26
C LEU A 204 7.74 1.67 14.43
N SER A 205 6.95 1.70 13.37
CA SER A 205 5.57 2.18 13.41
C SER A 205 4.63 1.10 12.87
N LYS A 206 3.36 1.16 13.26
CA LYS A 206 2.36 0.15 12.85
C LYS A 206 1.06 0.84 12.46
N VAL A 207 0.40 0.28 11.46
CA VAL A 207 -1.00 0.57 11.13
C VAL A 207 -1.77 -0.74 11.18
N ILE A 208 -2.80 -0.79 12.02
CA ILE A 208 -3.62 -1.98 12.24
C ILE A 208 -5.06 -1.61 11.90
N GLY A 209 -5.73 -2.42 11.10
CA GLY A 209 -7.16 -2.31 10.84
C GLY A 209 -7.93 -3.48 11.44
N ASP A 210 -9.13 -3.19 11.92
CA ASP A 210 -10.02 -4.08 12.68
C ASP A 210 -10.99 -4.89 11.82
N MET A 211 -10.97 -4.70 10.51
CA MET A 211 -11.82 -5.39 9.52
C MET A 211 -11.03 -5.85 8.31
N ASP A 212 -11.67 -6.62 7.44
CA ASP A 212 -11.05 -7.06 6.19
C ASP A 212 -10.62 -5.86 5.33
N PRO A 213 -9.46 -5.96 4.66
CA PRO A 213 -8.96 -4.87 3.83
C PRO A 213 -9.83 -4.58 2.60
N GLY A 214 -10.46 -5.63 2.02
CA GLY A 214 -11.12 -5.54 0.73
C GLY A 214 -12.38 -4.66 0.72
N TYR A 215 -13.29 -4.88 1.65
CA TYR A 215 -14.56 -4.14 1.72
C TYR A 215 -14.79 -3.48 3.08
N GLY A 216 -14.61 -4.21 4.19
CA GLY A 216 -14.97 -3.72 5.51
C GLY A 216 -14.20 -2.44 5.89
N SER A 217 -12.89 -2.50 5.89
CA SER A 217 -12.05 -1.35 6.20
C SER A 217 -12.05 -0.29 5.09
N THR A 218 -12.05 -0.73 3.81
CA THR A 218 -12.09 0.18 2.65
C THR A 218 -13.34 1.07 2.65
N SER A 219 -14.52 0.52 2.96
CA SER A 219 -15.77 1.33 2.99
C SER A 219 -15.73 2.40 4.07
N LYS A 220 -15.22 2.08 5.26
CA LYS A 220 -15.04 3.04 6.35
C LYS A 220 -14.02 4.14 5.97
N MET A 221 -12.86 3.76 5.44
CA MET A 221 -11.84 4.72 5.01
C MET A 221 -12.36 5.66 3.93
N LEU A 222 -13.09 5.14 2.95
CA LEU A 222 -13.68 5.95 1.87
C LEU A 222 -14.73 6.92 2.42
N ALA A 223 -15.63 6.45 3.28
CA ALA A 223 -16.65 7.28 3.92
C ALA A 223 -16.01 8.40 4.75
N GLU A 224 -15.05 8.06 5.62
CA GLU A 224 -14.38 9.06 6.47
C GLU A 224 -13.54 10.06 5.65
N SER A 225 -12.97 9.64 4.53
CA SER A 225 -12.29 10.56 3.60
C SER A 225 -13.26 11.55 2.96
N ALA A 226 -14.46 11.09 2.58
CA ALA A 226 -15.48 11.96 2.01
C ALA A 226 -16.04 12.94 3.05
N VAL A 227 -16.33 12.47 4.26
CA VAL A 227 -16.80 13.31 5.37
C VAL A 227 -15.72 14.34 5.78
N CYS A 228 -14.45 13.91 5.85
CA CYS A 228 -13.31 14.80 6.10
C CYS A 228 -13.24 15.94 5.09
N LEU A 229 -13.34 15.61 3.80
CA LEU A 229 -13.31 16.61 2.73
C LEU A 229 -14.48 17.60 2.80
N ALA A 230 -15.65 17.12 3.21
CA ALA A 230 -16.89 17.93 3.24
C ALA A 230 -17.02 18.82 4.48
N LEU A 231 -16.51 18.36 5.63
CA LEU A 231 -16.84 18.98 6.92
C LEU A 231 -15.62 19.52 7.70
N ASP A 232 -14.41 19.01 7.43
CA ASP A 232 -13.24 19.40 8.21
C ASP A 232 -12.44 20.51 7.53
N LYS A 233 -11.67 21.23 8.33
CA LYS A 233 -10.68 22.18 7.81
C LYS A 233 -9.45 21.42 7.32
N THR A 234 -9.40 21.12 6.03
CA THR A 234 -8.29 20.43 5.36
C THR A 234 -7.22 21.43 4.88
N PRO A 235 -6.01 20.96 4.52
CA PRO A 235 -4.99 21.79 3.88
C PRO A 235 -5.54 22.49 2.63
N GLU A 236 -5.19 23.76 2.43
CA GLU A 236 -5.58 24.56 1.26
C GLU A 236 -4.73 24.19 0.05
N THR A 237 -4.95 22.99 -0.50
CA THR A 237 -4.25 22.44 -1.67
C THR A 237 -5.26 21.97 -2.70
N TYR A 238 -4.94 22.15 -3.99
CA TYR A 238 -5.87 21.85 -5.09
C TYR A 238 -5.22 20.96 -6.14
N GLY A 239 -6.04 20.20 -6.85
CA GLY A 239 -5.61 19.34 -7.96
C GLY A 239 -5.81 17.85 -7.69
N ILE A 240 -5.05 17.01 -8.39
CA ILE A 240 -5.07 15.56 -8.21
C ILE A 240 -4.10 15.20 -7.08
N LEU A 241 -4.61 15.14 -5.87
CA LEU A 241 -3.87 14.95 -4.64
C LEU A 241 -4.00 13.52 -4.10
N THR A 242 -3.06 13.12 -3.25
CA THR A 242 -3.09 11.90 -2.45
C THR A 242 -3.76 12.15 -1.09
N PRO A 243 -4.24 11.12 -0.38
CA PRO A 243 -4.96 11.29 0.88
C PRO A 243 -4.18 12.08 1.94
N SER A 244 -2.91 11.79 2.15
CA SER A 244 -2.09 12.47 3.15
C SER A 244 -1.87 13.95 2.84
N VAL A 245 -1.73 14.29 1.56
CA VAL A 245 -1.53 15.68 1.12
C VAL A 245 -2.84 16.48 1.14
N ALA A 246 -3.94 15.86 0.70
CA ALA A 246 -5.23 16.53 0.63
C ALA A 246 -5.90 16.72 1.99
N LEU A 247 -5.78 15.73 2.89
CA LEU A 247 -6.60 15.63 4.09
C LEU A 247 -5.78 15.64 5.40
N GLY A 248 -4.52 15.22 5.37
CA GLY A 248 -3.55 15.33 6.48
C GLY A 248 -4.04 14.85 7.85
N ASP A 249 -3.80 15.66 8.88
CA ASP A 249 -4.17 15.36 10.28
C ASP A 249 -5.67 15.19 10.51
N PRO A 250 -6.59 15.96 9.89
CA PRO A 250 -8.02 15.70 10.01
C PRO A 250 -8.42 14.27 9.61
N LEU A 251 -7.92 13.77 8.49
CA LEU A 251 -8.19 12.38 8.09
C LEU A 251 -7.56 11.37 9.05
N LEU A 252 -6.32 11.61 9.49
CA LEU A 252 -5.65 10.72 10.45
C LEU A 252 -6.51 10.54 11.72
N LYS A 253 -7.06 11.64 12.26
CA LYS A 253 -7.96 11.60 13.41
C LYS A 253 -9.21 10.77 13.12
N ARG A 254 -9.90 11.04 12.00
CA ARG A 254 -11.11 10.29 11.61
C ARG A 254 -10.87 8.80 11.43
N LEU A 255 -9.75 8.44 10.81
CA LEU A 255 -9.39 7.03 10.61
C LEU A 255 -9.24 6.29 11.95
N GLN A 256 -8.70 6.95 12.96
CA GLN A 256 -8.55 6.38 14.31
C GLN A 256 -9.88 6.33 15.09
N GLU A 257 -10.68 7.37 15.00
CA GLU A 257 -11.92 7.49 15.79
C GLU A 257 -13.08 6.69 15.18
N ASN A 258 -13.19 6.62 13.84
CA ASN A 258 -14.40 6.13 13.17
C ASN A 258 -14.15 4.96 12.20
N ALA A 259 -12.93 4.81 11.66
CA ALA A 259 -12.67 3.80 10.64
C ALA A 259 -12.02 2.51 11.18
N GLY A 260 -11.74 2.44 12.50
CA GLY A 260 -11.15 1.24 13.13
C GLY A 260 -9.67 1.04 12.81
N LEU A 261 -8.95 2.13 12.45
CA LEU A 261 -7.51 2.08 12.24
C LEU A 261 -6.77 2.51 13.52
N THR A 262 -5.76 1.75 13.90
CA THR A 262 -4.85 2.08 14.98
C THR A 262 -3.48 2.39 14.43
N PHE A 263 -2.94 3.56 14.78
CA PHE A 263 -1.59 4.00 14.44
C PHE A 263 -0.72 4.01 15.69
N ILE A 264 0.41 3.30 15.65
CA ILE A 264 1.34 3.15 16.79
C ILE A 264 2.74 3.55 16.33
N PHE A 265 3.47 4.25 17.20
CA PHE A 265 4.89 4.55 17.00
C PHE A 265 5.65 4.14 18.28
N ASP A 266 6.59 3.20 18.14
CA ASP A 266 7.40 2.62 19.25
C ASP A 266 8.68 3.45 19.53
#